data_107fd1809b15dd808fdbf35b29ca875b
#
_entry.id   107fd1809b15dd808fdbf35b29ca875b
#
_cell.length_a   1.000
_cell.length_b   1.000
_cell.length_c   1.000
_cell.angle_alpha   90.00
_cell.angle_beta   90.00
_cell.angle_gamma   90.00
#
_symmetry.space_group_name_H-M   'P 1'
#
loop_
_entity.id
_entity.type
_entity.pdbx_description
1 polymer ?
#
loop_
_entity_poly.entity_id
_entity_poly.type
_entity_poly.pdbx_seq_one_letter_code
_entity_poly.pdbx_strand_id
1 'polypeptide(L)'
;MNFNKLQQISMNFKKKQKAFTLVEVLIAVSILTIGILSGFILITKVLYNTAVIQDRLTASFLEQEGIELTRQVRDSNFLQIMDGESVEWNNRLEDGSYTIESKAGSEQSVTLVSVDPGEAPNFFYDNDTKIYNYNTTGEPTTFNREIKITTINDDEIRVESIMKWKTRTIDFNLTIEDHLFNWLKF
;
A
#
# COMPACT_ATOMS: atom_id res chain seq x y z
N MET A 1 90.70 -0.60 1.85
CA MET A 1 89.31 -0.33 1.53
C MET A 1 88.57 -0.19 2.84
N ASN A 2 88.18 1.06 3.19
CA ASN A 2 87.88 1.43 4.59
C ASN A 2 86.39 1.11 4.91
N PHE A 3 86.18 0.09 5.72
CA PHE A 3 84.83 -0.36 6.17
C PHE A 3 84.10 0.66 7.05
N ASN A 4 84.75 1.66 7.54
CA ASN A 4 84.17 2.70 8.41
C ASN A 4 83.34 3.77 7.68
N LYS A 5 83.31 3.78 6.37
CA LYS A 5 82.58 4.78 5.61
C LYS A 5 81.14 4.34 5.25
N LEU A 6 80.77 3.08 5.44
CA LEU A 6 79.44 2.56 5.16
C LEU A 6 78.48 2.64 6.35
N GLN A 7 78.98 2.86 7.57
CA GLN A 7 78.15 3.01 8.76
C GLN A 7 77.61 4.43 8.98
N GLN A 8 78.06 5.41 8.25
CA GLN A 8 77.61 6.81 8.42
C GLN A 8 76.45 7.20 7.52
N ILE A 9 75.99 6.29 6.66
CA ILE A 9 74.85 6.59 5.74
C ILE A 9 73.52 6.06 6.27
N SER A 10 73.49 5.45 7.44
CA SER A 10 72.27 5.26 8.17
C SER A 10 71.79 6.60 8.82
N MET A 11 71.64 7.59 7.99
CA MET A 11 71.06 8.84 8.44
C MET A 11 69.60 8.59 8.82
N ASN A 12 69.37 8.59 10.10
CA ASN A 12 68.15 8.78 10.83
C ASN A 12 67.12 9.68 10.09
N PHE A 13 66.35 9.10 9.22
CA PHE A 13 65.05 9.67 8.85
C PHE A 13 64.10 9.47 10.02
N LYS A 14 64.34 10.17 11.13
CA LYS A 14 63.28 10.41 12.10
C LYS A 14 62.20 11.19 11.40
N LYS A 15 61.25 10.48 10.77
CA LYS A 15 59.97 11.09 10.32
C LYS A 15 59.42 11.83 11.53
N LYS A 16 59.43 13.16 11.51
CA LYS A 16 58.70 13.95 12.50
C LYS A 16 57.24 13.54 12.41
N GLN A 17 56.80 12.74 13.35
CA GLN A 17 55.39 12.45 13.49
C GLN A 17 54.72 13.76 13.92
N LYS A 18 53.94 14.35 13.02
CA LYS A 18 53.10 15.49 13.35
C LYS A 18 51.96 14.96 14.23
N ALA A 19 51.96 15.33 15.51
CA ALA A 19 50.84 15.08 16.39
C ALA A 19 49.70 16.03 16.00
N PHE A 20 48.47 15.50 15.95
CA PHE A 20 47.28 16.31 15.74
C PHE A 20 47.07 17.29 16.88
N THR A 21 46.66 18.50 16.57
CA THR A 21 46.25 19.46 17.58
C THR A 21 44.90 19.10 18.17
N LEU A 22 44.64 19.45 19.41
CA LEU A 22 43.33 19.18 20.06
C LEU A 22 42.18 19.83 19.27
N VAL A 23 42.41 21.01 18.69
CA VAL A 23 41.43 21.73 17.87
C VAL A 23 41.11 20.96 16.56
N GLU A 24 42.15 20.39 15.91
CA GLU A 24 41.97 19.60 14.70
C GLU A 24 41.14 18.34 14.94
N VAL A 25 41.37 17.66 16.07
CA VAL A 25 40.57 16.49 16.48
C VAL A 25 39.13 16.88 16.77
N LEU A 26 38.88 18.01 17.44
CA LEU A 26 37.54 18.51 17.72
C LEU A 26 36.79 18.84 16.45
N ILE A 27 37.43 19.49 15.47
CA ILE A 27 36.84 19.80 14.16
C ILE A 27 36.52 18.51 13.40
N ALA A 28 37.46 17.55 13.35
CA ALA A 28 37.29 16.29 12.68
C ALA A 28 36.08 15.48 13.24
N VAL A 29 36.00 15.38 14.58
CA VAL A 29 34.89 14.70 15.25
C VAL A 29 33.57 15.41 15.00
N SER A 30 33.54 16.75 15.00
CA SER A 30 32.34 17.53 14.71
C SER A 30 31.81 17.29 13.29
N ILE A 31 32.71 17.30 12.30
CA ILE A 31 32.33 17.01 10.90
C ILE A 31 31.82 15.56 10.75
N LEU A 32 32.51 14.60 11.39
CA LEU A 32 32.14 13.20 11.38
C LEU A 32 30.76 12.97 12.00
N THR A 33 30.48 13.57 13.16
CA THR A 33 29.17 13.46 13.83
C THR A 33 28.05 14.04 13.00
N ILE A 34 28.24 15.20 12.39
CA ILE A 34 27.23 15.81 11.50
C ILE A 34 26.97 14.89 10.29
N GLY A 35 28.03 14.33 9.70
CA GLY A 35 27.90 13.40 8.57
C GLY A 35 27.11 12.14 8.93
N ILE A 36 27.42 11.51 10.06
CA ILE A 36 26.73 10.31 10.54
C ILE A 36 25.25 10.60 10.87
N LEU A 37 24.97 11.70 11.59
CA LEU A 37 23.61 12.08 11.94
C LEU A 37 22.77 12.37 10.70
N SER A 38 23.33 13.08 9.72
CA SER A 38 22.64 13.38 8.46
C SER A 38 22.32 12.10 7.69
N GLY A 39 23.25 11.16 7.61
CA GLY A 39 23.04 9.84 7.01
C GLY A 39 21.93 9.05 7.70
N PHE A 40 21.90 9.04 9.03
CA PHE A 40 20.87 8.35 9.81
C PHE A 40 19.48 8.94 9.58
N ILE A 41 19.36 10.28 9.57
CA ILE A 41 18.09 10.97 9.26
C ILE A 41 17.60 10.61 7.85
N LEU A 42 18.49 10.56 6.87
CA LEU A 42 18.14 10.19 5.50
C LEU A 42 17.60 8.76 5.42
N ILE A 43 18.28 7.79 6.05
CA ILE A 43 17.87 6.39 6.05
C ILE A 43 16.48 6.23 6.69
N THR A 44 16.24 6.86 7.84
CA THR A 44 14.93 6.78 8.51
C THR A 44 13.81 7.37 7.66
N LYS A 45 14.08 8.46 6.95
CA LYS A 45 13.13 9.07 6.01
C LYS A 45 12.83 8.18 4.80
N VAL A 46 13.84 7.52 4.24
CA VAL A 46 13.66 6.57 3.14
C VAL A 46 12.81 5.38 3.58
N LEU A 47 13.09 4.79 4.74
CA LEU A 47 12.30 3.67 5.28
C LEU A 47 10.84 4.06 5.52
N TYR A 48 10.59 5.26 6.03
CA TYR A 48 9.23 5.77 6.19
C TYR A 48 8.51 5.91 4.84
N ASN A 49 9.15 6.55 3.87
CA ASN A 49 8.56 6.75 2.54
C ASN A 49 8.29 5.41 1.84
N THR A 50 9.17 4.42 2.00
CA THR A 50 8.97 3.08 1.45
C THR A 50 7.72 2.43 2.02
N ALA A 51 7.49 2.51 3.33
CA ALA A 51 6.28 1.99 3.96
C ALA A 51 5.01 2.68 3.42
N VAL A 52 5.02 4.02 3.31
CA VAL A 52 3.89 4.77 2.75
C VAL A 52 3.59 4.35 1.30
N ILE A 53 4.63 4.14 0.47
CA ILE A 53 4.46 3.71 -0.92
C ILE A 53 3.89 2.29 -1.00
N GLN A 54 4.36 1.37 -0.16
CA GLN A 54 3.86 0.00 -0.10
C GLN A 54 2.38 -0.04 0.30
N ASP A 55 2.01 0.68 1.36
CA ASP A 55 0.62 0.75 1.80
C ASP A 55 -0.28 1.37 0.74
N ARG A 56 0.18 2.44 0.06
CA ARG A 56 -0.57 3.08 -1.02
C ARG A 56 -0.76 2.14 -2.22
N LEU A 57 0.25 1.35 -2.56
CA LEU A 57 0.15 0.36 -3.64
C LEU A 57 -0.86 -0.74 -3.28
N THR A 58 -0.79 -1.27 -2.06
CA THR A 58 -1.76 -2.24 -1.54
C THR A 58 -3.17 -1.67 -1.57
N ALA A 59 -3.37 -0.45 -1.05
CA ALA A 59 -4.65 0.24 -1.07
C ALA A 59 -5.21 0.38 -2.49
N SER A 60 -4.36 0.76 -3.46
CA SER A 60 -4.76 0.92 -4.87
C SER A 60 -5.23 -0.40 -5.49
N PHE A 61 -4.57 -1.52 -5.20
CA PHE A 61 -5.00 -2.83 -5.69
C PHE A 61 -6.32 -3.28 -5.04
N LEU A 62 -6.47 -3.11 -3.72
CA LEU A 62 -7.71 -3.46 -3.04
C LEU A 62 -8.90 -2.60 -3.52
N GLU A 63 -8.64 -1.35 -3.86
CA GLU A 63 -9.64 -0.43 -4.39
C GLU A 63 -10.10 -0.84 -5.80
N GLN A 64 -9.15 -1.17 -6.69
CA GLN A 64 -9.43 -1.69 -8.03
C GLN A 64 -10.18 -3.03 -7.96
N GLU A 65 -9.77 -3.93 -7.07
CA GLU A 65 -10.49 -5.18 -6.83
C GLU A 65 -11.98 -4.92 -6.50
N GLY A 66 -12.27 -3.90 -5.66
CA GLY A 66 -13.65 -3.54 -5.32
C GLY A 66 -14.49 -3.19 -6.53
N ILE A 67 -13.97 -2.41 -7.47
CA ILE A 67 -14.64 -2.09 -8.73
C ILE A 67 -14.82 -3.34 -9.59
N GLU A 68 -13.78 -4.17 -9.73
CA GLU A 68 -13.88 -5.39 -10.55
C GLU A 68 -14.89 -6.40 -9.99
N LEU A 69 -14.95 -6.56 -8.67
CA LEU A 69 -15.98 -7.40 -8.04
C LEU A 69 -17.39 -6.85 -8.26
N THR A 70 -17.58 -5.53 -8.25
CA THR A 70 -18.88 -4.92 -8.56
C THR A 70 -19.25 -5.14 -10.03
N ARG A 71 -18.30 -5.01 -10.95
CA ARG A 71 -18.50 -5.37 -12.38
C ARG A 71 -18.88 -6.83 -12.54
N GLN A 72 -18.23 -7.73 -11.80
CA GLN A 72 -18.54 -9.16 -11.84
C GLN A 72 -19.99 -9.45 -11.41
N VAL A 73 -20.53 -8.72 -10.42
CA VAL A 73 -21.95 -8.84 -10.04
C VAL A 73 -22.85 -8.43 -11.20
N ARG A 74 -22.62 -7.26 -11.83
CA ARG A 74 -23.37 -6.80 -13.00
C ARG A 74 -23.31 -7.83 -14.14
N ASP A 75 -22.12 -8.30 -14.48
CA ASP A 75 -21.91 -9.23 -15.59
C ASP A 75 -22.57 -10.59 -15.31
N SER A 76 -22.59 -11.03 -14.04
CA SER A 76 -23.33 -12.21 -13.60
C SER A 76 -24.84 -12.03 -13.80
N ASN A 77 -25.40 -10.86 -13.51
CA ASN A 77 -26.80 -10.56 -13.77
C ASN A 77 -27.11 -10.59 -15.29
N PHE A 78 -26.21 -10.10 -16.13
CA PHE A 78 -26.39 -10.21 -17.59
C PHE A 78 -26.40 -11.65 -18.08
N LEU A 79 -25.55 -12.53 -17.52
CA LEU A 79 -25.58 -13.95 -17.87
C LEU A 79 -26.91 -14.59 -17.49
N GLN A 80 -27.48 -14.30 -16.32
CA GLN A 80 -28.79 -14.77 -15.89
C GLN A 80 -29.93 -14.29 -16.83
N ILE A 81 -29.85 -13.01 -17.24
CA ILE A 81 -30.83 -12.46 -18.22
C ILE A 81 -30.73 -13.20 -19.57
N MET A 82 -29.50 -13.50 -20.04
CA MET A 82 -29.29 -14.24 -21.29
C MET A 82 -29.78 -15.68 -21.19
N ASP A 83 -29.72 -16.30 -20.02
CA ASP A 83 -30.25 -17.63 -19.74
C ASP A 83 -31.77 -17.64 -19.57
N GLY A 84 -32.42 -16.46 -19.69
CA GLY A 84 -33.88 -16.32 -19.65
C GLY A 84 -34.46 -16.10 -18.25
N GLU A 85 -33.63 -15.79 -17.26
CA GLU A 85 -34.10 -15.44 -15.93
C GLU A 85 -34.66 -14.00 -15.89
N SER A 86 -35.68 -13.79 -15.07
CA SER A 86 -36.25 -12.45 -14.85
C SER A 86 -35.51 -11.71 -13.76
N VAL A 87 -34.32 -11.23 -14.08
CA VAL A 87 -33.42 -10.49 -13.18
C VAL A 87 -33.11 -9.13 -13.79
N GLU A 88 -33.01 -8.10 -12.98
CA GLU A 88 -32.57 -6.78 -13.43
C GLU A 88 -31.02 -6.75 -13.57
N TRP A 89 -30.51 -5.93 -14.49
CA TRP A 89 -29.07 -5.83 -14.77
C TRP A 89 -28.26 -5.33 -13.56
N ASN A 90 -28.87 -4.51 -12.69
CA ASN A 90 -28.31 -3.95 -11.47
C ASN A 90 -28.80 -4.68 -10.20
N ASN A 91 -29.33 -5.88 -10.33
CA ASN A 91 -29.75 -6.68 -9.18
C ASN A 91 -28.59 -6.83 -8.17
N ARG A 92 -28.85 -6.56 -6.88
CA ARG A 92 -27.88 -6.49 -5.78
C ARG A 92 -26.93 -5.27 -5.84
N LEU A 93 -27.16 -4.32 -6.73
CA LEU A 93 -26.38 -3.10 -6.88
C LEU A 93 -27.28 -1.86 -6.66
N GLU A 94 -28.12 -1.91 -5.63
CA GLU A 94 -28.98 -0.81 -5.23
C GLU A 94 -28.15 0.32 -4.57
N ASP A 95 -28.77 1.50 -4.45
CA ASP A 95 -28.17 2.65 -3.76
C ASP A 95 -27.79 2.30 -2.31
N GLY A 96 -26.54 2.57 -1.94
CA GLY A 96 -26.08 2.29 -0.59
C GLY A 96 -24.57 2.18 -0.48
N SER A 97 -24.13 1.82 0.73
CA SER A 97 -22.74 1.52 1.06
C SER A 97 -22.60 0.04 1.40
N TYR A 98 -21.54 -0.58 0.88
CA TYR A 98 -21.33 -2.02 0.96
C TYR A 98 -19.86 -2.36 1.26
N THR A 99 -19.65 -3.51 1.88
CA THR A 99 -18.42 -4.27 1.74
C THR A 99 -18.59 -5.30 0.64
N ILE A 100 -17.52 -5.61 -0.07
CA ILE A 100 -17.52 -6.60 -1.15
C ILE A 100 -16.30 -7.50 -1.04
N GLU A 101 -16.51 -8.81 -1.17
CA GLU A 101 -15.43 -9.80 -1.20
C GLU A 101 -15.74 -10.95 -2.17
N SER A 102 -14.69 -11.57 -2.66
CA SER A 102 -14.78 -12.81 -3.44
C SER A 102 -14.77 -14.01 -2.49
N LYS A 103 -15.68 -14.96 -2.69
CA LYS A 103 -15.68 -16.25 -2.00
C LYS A 103 -15.30 -17.36 -2.96
N ALA A 104 -14.17 -17.99 -2.70
CA ALA A 104 -13.76 -19.17 -3.45
C ALA A 104 -14.73 -20.35 -3.17
N GLY A 105 -15.24 -20.99 -4.23
CA GLY A 105 -16.00 -22.25 -4.14
C GLY A 105 -17.52 -22.12 -3.97
N SER A 106 -18.12 -20.94 -4.10
CA SER A 106 -19.58 -20.76 -4.16
C SER A 106 -20.07 -20.44 -5.57
N GLU A 107 -21.31 -20.84 -5.90
CA GLU A 107 -21.97 -20.47 -7.18
C GLU A 107 -22.09 -18.94 -7.33
N GLN A 108 -22.25 -18.22 -6.22
CA GLN A 108 -22.11 -16.78 -6.14
C GLN A 108 -20.72 -16.42 -5.63
N SER A 109 -19.79 -16.19 -6.54
CA SER A 109 -18.38 -15.91 -6.22
C SER A 109 -18.16 -14.56 -5.51
N VAL A 110 -19.15 -13.66 -5.48
CA VAL A 110 -19.07 -12.32 -4.90
C VAL A 110 -20.17 -12.12 -3.86
N THR A 111 -19.75 -11.69 -2.66
CA THR A 111 -20.65 -11.32 -1.55
C THR A 111 -20.62 -9.81 -1.35
N LEU A 112 -21.81 -9.18 -1.35
CA LEU A 112 -22.01 -7.81 -0.90
C LEU A 112 -22.73 -7.83 0.44
N VAL A 113 -22.25 -7.03 1.37
CA VAL A 113 -22.90 -6.82 2.67
C VAL A 113 -23.10 -5.33 2.85
N SER A 114 -24.35 -4.92 3.07
CA SER A 114 -24.69 -3.51 3.34
C SER A 114 -24.07 -3.06 4.66
N VAL A 115 -23.54 -1.84 4.68
CA VAL A 115 -22.96 -1.20 5.85
C VAL A 115 -23.45 0.25 5.93
N ASP A 116 -23.39 0.83 7.11
CA ASP A 116 -23.63 2.27 7.23
C ASP A 116 -22.49 3.06 6.58
N PRO A 117 -22.77 4.21 5.95
CA PRO A 117 -21.76 5.03 5.30
C PRO A 117 -20.60 5.39 6.25
N GLY A 118 -19.39 5.04 5.86
CA GLY A 118 -18.18 5.25 6.65
C GLY A 118 -17.88 4.19 7.71
N GLU A 119 -18.75 3.20 7.90
CA GLU A 119 -18.65 2.16 8.96
C GLU A 119 -18.13 0.81 8.42
N ALA A 120 -17.59 0.77 7.20
CA ALA A 120 -17.01 -0.45 6.67
C ALA A 120 -15.89 -1.00 7.60
N PRO A 121 -15.89 -2.30 7.90
CA PRO A 121 -14.87 -2.91 8.76
C PRO A 121 -13.50 -2.95 8.08
N ASN A 122 -12.45 -3.07 8.90
CA ASN A 122 -11.11 -3.28 8.40
C ASN A 122 -10.95 -4.70 7.82
N PHE A 123 -10.07 -4.81 6.84
CA PHE A 123 -9.62 -6.10 6.34
C PHE A 123 -8.73 -6.82 7.35
N PHE A 124 -8.73 -8.13 7.26
CA PHE A 124 -7.76 -9.03 7.87
C PHE A 124 -6.89 -9.62 6.76
N TYR A 125 -5.61 -9.81 7.05
CA TYR A 125 -4.67 -10.44 6.15
C TYR A 125 -4.48 -11.90 6.53
N ASP A 126 -4.80 -12.81 5.63
CA ASP A 126 -4.59 -14.24 5.81
C ASP A 126 -3.17 -14.61 5.37
N ASN A 127 -2.35 -15.07 6.32
CA ASN A 127 -0.95 -15.40 6.06
C ASN A 127 -0.78 -16.71 5.26
N ASP A 128 -1.78 -17.56 5.20
CA ASP A 128 -1.72 -18.81 4.45
C ASP A 128 -2.05 -18.59 2.97
N THR A 129 -3.17 -17.91 2.72
CA THR A 129 -3.65 -17.62 1.35
C THR A 129 -3.06 -16.35 0.74
N LYS A 130 -2.45 -15.47 1.56
CA LYS A 130 -1.91 -14.16 1.17
C LYS A 130 -2.98 -13.20 0.63
N ILE A 131 -4.21 -13.32 1.13
CA ILE A 131 -5.39 -12.56 0.68
C ILE A 131 -5.89 -11.65 1.80
N TYR A 132 -6.34 -10.45 1.43
CA TYR A 132 -7.11 -9.56 2.29
C TYR A 132 -8.59 -9.96 2.24
N ASN A 133 -9.21 -10.15 3.39
CA ASN A 133 -10.61 -10.56 3.51
C ASN A 133 -11.22 -10.01 4.81
N TYR A 134 -12.51 -10.27 5.04
CA TYR A 134 -13.19 -9.87 6.28
C TYR A 134 -13.24 -11.00 7.33
N ASN A 135 -12.49 -12.08 7.15
CA ASN A 135 -12.41 -13.16 8.12
C ASN A 135 -11.51 -12.77 9.30
N THR A 136 -12.07 -12.74 10.50
CA THR A 136 -11.40 -12.33 11.73
C THR A 136 -10.32 -13.29 12.24
N THR A 137 -10.07 -14.43 11.55
CA THR A 137 -8.98 -15.35 11.88
C THR A 137 -7.62 -14.90 11.37
N GLY A 138 -7.58 -13.93 10.44
CA GLY A 138 -6.36 -13.34 9.90
C GLY A 138 -5.73 -12.29 10.82
N GLU A 139 -4.61 -11.71 10.39
CA GLU A 139 -3.98 -10.58 11.07
C GLU A 139 -4.78 -9.30 10.79
N PRO A 140 -5.15 -8.52 11.83
CA PRO A 140 -5.89 -7.29 11.63
C PRO A 140 -5.03 -6.25 10.88
N THR A 141 -5.63 -5.58 9.90
CA THR A 141 -4.98 -4.52 9.13
C THR A 141 -5.60 -3.15 9.42
N THR A 142 -5.01 -2.11 8.89
CA THR A 142 -5.57 -0.74 8.94
C THR A 142 -6.36 -0.39 7.69
N PHE A 143 -6.42 -1.28 6.71
CA PHE A 143 -7.12 -1.07 5.46
C PHE A 143 -8.61 -1.29 5.61
N ASN A 144 -9.40 -0.35 5.10
CA ASN A 144 -10.86 -0.34 5.14
C ASN A 144 -11.36 0.07 3.77
N ARG A 145 -12.27 -0.72 3.18
CA ARG A 145 -12.85 -0.44 1.87
C ARG A 145 -14.36 -0.36 1.96
N GLU A 146 -14.92 0.73 1.48
CA GLU A 146 -16.35 0.95 1.29
C GLU A 146 -16.63 1.07 -0.20
N ILE A 147 -17.61 0.32 -0.69
CA ILE A 147 -18.17 0.45 -2.04
C ILE A 147 -19.46 1.22 -1.90
N LYS A 148 -19.51 2.41 -2.50
CA LYS A 148 -20.71 3.23 -2.53
C LYS A 148 -21.33 3.19 -3.92
N ILE A 149 -22.60 2.83 -3.99
CA ILE A 149 -23.38 2.73 -5.22
C ILE A 149 -24.42 3.84 -5.22
N THR A 150 -24.56 4.51 -6.36
CA THR A 150 -25.56 5.56 -6.59
C THR A 150 -26.17 5.40 -7.97
N THR A 151 -27.48 5.23 -8.04
CA THR A 151 -28.23 5.19 -9.29
C THR A 151 -28.28 6.58 -9.92
N ILE A 152 -27.81 6.70 -11.16
CA ILE A 152 -27.85 7.94 -11.94
C ILE A 152 -29.12 8.00 -12.75
N ASN A 153 -29.49 6.89 -13.42
CA ASN A 153 -30.71 6.69 -14.16
C ASN A 153 -30.96 5.19 -14.36
N ASP A 154 -32.02 4.81 -15.10
CA ASP A 154 -32.41 3.41 -15.30
C ASP A 154 -31.32 2.56 -15.99
N ASP A 155 -30.42 3.18 -16.71
CA ASP A 155 -29.35 2.53 -17.49
C ASP A 155 -27.95 2.75 -16.93
N GLU A 156 -27.79 3.47 -15.81
CA GLU A 156 -26.49 3.87 -15.30
C GLU A 156 -26.45 3.92 -13.79
N ILE A 157 -25.46 3.27 -13.21
CA ILE A 157 -25.09 3.42 -11.81
C ILE A 157 -23.63 3.90 -11.69
N ARG A 158 -23.37 4.75 -10.71
CA ARG A 158 -22.05 5.16 -10.32
C ARG A 158 -21.58 4.32 -9.13
N VAL A 159 -20.37 3.82 -9.22
CA VAL A 159 -19.71 3.01 -8.19
C VAL A 159 -18.45 3.74 -7.73
N GLU A 160 -18.38 4.06 -6.46
CA GLU A 160 -17.21 4.65 -5.81
C GLU A 160 -16.58 3.60 -4.91
N SER A 161 -15.31 3.23 -5.14
CA SER A 161 -14.53 2.45 -4.20
C SER A 161 -13.72 3.40 -3.35
N ILE A 162 -14.01 3.44 -2.06
CA ILE A 162 -13.42 4.36 -1.08
C ILE A 162 -12.52 3.55 -0.16
N MET A 163 -11.23 3.75 -0.30
CA MET A 163 -10.22 3.08 0.51
C MET A 163 -9.68 4.03 1.58
N LYS A 164 -9.68 3.59 2.82
CA LYS A 164 -9.08 4.31 3.94
C LYS A 164 -8.04 3.41 4.61
N TRP A 165 -6.91 3.97 5.01
CA TRP A 165 -5.90 3.23 5.75
C TRP A 165 -5.06 4.17 6.61
N LYS A 166 -4.28 3.58 7.49
CA LYS A 166 -3.37 4.30 8.37
C LYS A 166 -1.96 3.74 8.23
N THR A 167 -1.01 4.61 7.89
CA THR A 167 0.41 4.28 7.95
C THR A 167 1.01 4.95 9.17
N ARG A 168 1.37 4.14 10.17
CA ARG A 168 1.78 4.61 11.52
C ARG A 168 0.69 5.48 12.17
N THR A 169 0.86 6.81 12.14
CA THR A 169 -0.05 7.77 12.78
C THR A 169 -0.80 8.66 11.79
N ILE A 170 -0.54 8.50 10.48
CA ILE A 170 -1.13 9.34 9.43
C ILE A 170 -2.22 8.55 8.72
N ASP A 171 -3.41 9.15 8.66
CA ASP A 171 -4.55 8.61 7.93
C ASP A 171 -4.45 9.02 6.45
N PHE A 172 -4.75 8.06 5.59
CA PHE A 172 -4.79 8.22 4.14
C PHE A 172 -6.14 7.76 3.62
N ASN A 173 -6.56 8.35 2.50
CA ASN A 173 -7.69 7.87 1.73
C ASN A 173 -7.38 7.93 0.24
N LEU A 174 -8.07 7.10 -0.50
CA LEU A 174 -8.07 7.05 -1.95
C LEU A 174 -9.49 6.73 -2.39
N THR A 175 -9.94 7.25 -3.53
CA THR A 175 -11.25 6.94 -4.09
C THR A 175 -11.14 6.85 -5.59
N ILE A 176 -11.58 5.73 -6.14
CA ILE A 176 -11.80 5.56 -7.59
C ILE A 176 -13.27 5.44 -7.86
N GLU A 177 -13.67 6.01 -8.98
CA GLU A 177 -15.06 6.03 -9.46
C GLU A 177 -15.13 5.34 -10.81
N ASP A 178 -16.21 4.58 -11.00
CA ASP A 178 -16.55 3.95 -12.28
C ASP A 178 -18.05 4.07 -12.52
N HIS A 179 -18.43 4.08 -13.79
CA HIS A 179 -19.80 4.10 -14.23
C HIS A 179 -20.15 2.77 -14.92
N LEU A 180 -21.13 2.07 -14.36
CA LEU A 180 -21.61 0.81 -14.93
C LEU A 180 -22.92 1.06 -15.67
N PHE A 181 -23.01 0.52 -16.88
CA PHE A 181 -24.12 0.75 -17.78
C PHE A 181 -24.89 -0.53 -18.08
N ASN A 182 -26.19 -0.36 -18.29
CA ASN A 182 -27.07 -1.36 -18.89
C ASN A 182 -26.85 -1.40 -20.42
N TRP A 183 -25.78 -2.09 -20.85
CA TRP A 183 -25.44 -2.19 -22.28
C TRP A 183 -26.16 -3.35 -22.98
N LEU A 184 -26.78 -4.29 -22.25
CA LEU A 184 -27.49 -5.42 -22.79
C LEU A 184 -28.99 -5.09 -22.85
N LYS A 185 -29.41 -4.52 -23.97
CA LYS A 185 -30.85 -4.23 -24.25
C LYS A 185 -31.34 -5.23 -25.27
N PHE A 186 -32.37 -6.00 -24.91
CA PHE A 186 -33.10 -6.90 -25.80
C PHE A 186 -34.41 -6.25 -26.27
#